data_3efca643b261a051c85ed66b95b85aea
#
_entry.id   3efca643b261a051c85ed66b95b85aea
#
_cell.length_a   1.000
_cell.length_b   1.000
_cell.length_c   1.000
_cell.angle_alpha   90.00
_cell.angle_beta   90.00
_cell.angle_gamma   90.00
#
_symmetry.space_group_name_H-M   'P 1'
#
loop_
_entity.id
_entity.type
_entity.pdbx_description
1 polymer ?
#
loop_
_entity_poly.entity_id
_entity_poly.type
_entity_poly.pdbx_seq_one_letter_code
_entity_poly.pdbx_strand_id
1 'polypeptide(L)' 'MKPTNDNRIQLIKDYKIFFGSDEGKRILDDLSKRCHEYVTTHDKQSATESAFLEGQRAVLIFIKNMINKKE' A
#
# COMPACT_ATOMS: atom_id res chain seq x y z
N MET A 1 -24.24 -9.01 -14.46
CA MET A 1 -23.66 -8.87 -14.17
C MET A 1 -22.78 -8.82 -13.56
N LYS A 2 -22.35 -8.66 -13.22
CA LYS A 2 -21.49 -8.72 -12.72
C LYS A 2 -21.09 -8.77 -11.67
N PRO A 3 -20.63 -9.30 -11.49
CA PRO A 3 -20.51 -9.40 -10.08
C PRO A 3 -19.26 -8.78 -9.60
N THR A 4 -19.39 -7.56 -9.39
CA THR A 4 -18.35 -6.73 -8.89
C THR A 4 -17.83 -7.26 -7.55
N ASN A 5 -18.72 -7.80 -6.74
CA ASN A 5 -18.35 -8.31 -5.43
C ASN A 5 -17.40 -9.49 -5.53
N ASP A 6 -17.62 -10.36 -6.48
CA ASP A 6 -16.74 -11.51 -6.65
C ASP A 6 -15.35 -11.07 -7.03
N ASN A 7 -15.25 -10.06 -7.88
CA ASN A 7 -13.94 -9.53 -8.26
C ASN A 7 -13.23 -8.92 -7.06
N ARG A 8 -13.95 -8.22 -6.23
CA ARG A 8 -13.33 -7.61 -5.05
C ARG A 8 -12.86 -8.67 -4.07
N ILE A 9 -13.66 -9.69 -3.87
CA ILE A 9 -13.28 -10.77 -2.96
C ILE A 9 -12.03 -11.48 -3.46
N GLN A 10 -11.98 -11.75 -4.76
CA GLN A 10 -10.82 -12.40 -5.32
C GLN A 10 -9.58 -11.51 -5.18
N LEU A 11 -9.74 -10.23 -5.41
CA LEU A 11 -8.62 -9.31 -5.30
C LEU A 11 -8.10 -9.23 -3.87
N ILE A 12 -9.00 -9.20 -2.91
CA ILE A 12 -8.58 -9.21 -1.51
C ILE A 12 -7.78 -10.47 -1.19
N LYS A 13 -8.23 -11.61 -1.69
CA LYS A 13 -7.50 -12.84 -1.49
C LYS A 13 -6.12 -12.79 -2.13
N ASP A 14 -6.03 -12.21 -3.31
CA ASP A 14 -4.76 -12.10 -3.99
C ASP A 14 -3.79 -11.23 -3.19
N TYR A 15 -4.27 -10.11 -2.64
CA TYR A 15 -3.42 -9.29 -1.80
C TYR A 15 -2.91 -10.07 -0.60
N LYS A 16 -3.80 -10.84 0.02
CA LYS A 16 -3.40 -11.61 1.20
C LYS A 16 -2.38 -12.68 0.84
N ILE A 17 -2.59 -13.35 -0.27
CA ILE A 17 -1.68 -14.41 -0.68
C ILE A 17 -0.31 -13.83 -1.02
N PHE A 18 -0.28 -12.80 -1.83
CA PHE A 18 0.99 -12.25 -2.27
C PHE A 18 1.78 -11.64 -1.10
N PHE A 19 1.14 -10.77 -0.36
CA PHE A 19 1.86 -10.07 0.71
C PHE A 19 1.99 -10.91 1.96
N GLY A 20 1.34 -12.06 2.01
CA GLY A 20 1.56 -13.03 3.07
C GLY A 20 2.73 -13.94 2.81
N SER A 21 3.22 -13.99 1.57
CA SER A 21 4.40 -14.76 1.24
C SER A 21 5.65 -14.05 1.74
N ASP A 22 6.75 -14.79 1.81
CA ASP A 22 8.01 -14.19 2.23
C ASP A 22 8.44 -13.10 1.27
N GLU A 23 8.27 -13.35 -0.01
CA GLU A 23 8.63 -12.37 -1.02
C GLU A 23 7.78 -11.11 -0.90
N GLY A 24 6.48 -11.30 -0.74
CA GLY A 24 5.58 -10.16 -0.63
C GLY A 24 5.86 -9.34 0.60
N LYS A 25 6.18 -9.99 1.71
CA LYS A 25 6.52 -9.27 2.93
C LYS A 25 7.78 -8.44 2.75
N ARG A 26 8.76 -8.99 2.07
CA ARG A 26 9.99 -8.24 1.81
C ARG A 26 9.74 -7.04 0.93
N ILE A 27 8.89 -7.22 -0.07
CA ILE A 27 8.57 -6.11 -0.97
C ILE A 27 7.81 -5.02 -0.23
N LEU A 28 6.85 -5.41 0.58
CA LEU A 28 6.08 -4.41 1.33
C LEU A 28 6.96 -3.65 2.30
N ASP A 29 7.90 -4.34 2.93
CA ASP A 29 8.84 -3.70 3.82
C ASP A 29 9.70 -2.69 3.07
N ASP A 30 10.15 -3.07 1.89
CA ASP A 30 10.95 -2.16 1.07
C ASP A 30 10.17 -0.93 0.68
N LEU A 31 8.93 -1.13 0.27
CA LEU A 31 8.08 0.00 -0.11
C LEU A 31 7.86 0.94 1.05
N SER A 32 7.65 0.38 2.23
CA SER A 32 7.45 1.20 3.42
C SER A 32 8.68 2.03 3.72
N LYS A 33 9.85 1.45 3.57
CA LYS A 33 11.08 2.18 3.84
C LYS A 33 11.30 3.29 2.84
N ARG A 34 10.99 3.04 1.58
CA ARG A 34 11.16 4.07 0.56
C ARG A 34 10.29 5.27 0.84
N CYS A 35 9.05 5.02 1.26
CA CYS A 35 8.15 6.12 1.57
C CYS A 35 8.65 6.91 2.78
N HIS A 36 9.21 6.23 3.74
CA HIS A 36 9.73 6.89 4.93
C HIS A 36 10.98 7.70 4.63
N GLU A 37 11.80 7.23 3.71
CA GLU A 37 13.01 7.97 3.37
C GLU A 37 12.68 9.37 2.87
N TYR A 38 11.64 9.47 2.07
CA TYR A 38 11.24 10.79 1.59
C TYR A 38 10.83 11.70 2.73
N VAL A 39 10.13 11.14 3.69
CA VAL A 39 9.67 11.93 4.81
C VAL A 39 10.83 12.46 5.64
N THR A 40 11.84 11.62 5.84
CA THR A 40 12.92 11.96 6.73
C THR A 40 13.97 12.87 6.12
N THR A 41 14.02 12.99 4.81
CA THR A 41 15.06 13.76 4.17
C THR A 41 14.71 15.22 3.94
N HIS A 42 13.47 15.60 4.22
CA HIS A 42 13.04 16.96 3.91
C HIS A 42 12.58 17.67 5.14
N ASP A 43 13.31 18.71 5.48
CA ASP A 43 12.90 19.57 6.58
C ASP A 43 11.80 20.50 6.14
N LYS A 44 11.91 20.96 4.91
CA LYS A 44 10.93 21.89 4.37
C LYS A 44 10.37 21.29 3.13
N GLN A 45 9.09 21.32 3.04
CA GLN A 45 8.42 20.76 1.90
C GLN A 45 7.47 21.76 1.30
N SER A 46 7.51 21.85 0.00
CA SER A 46 6.50 22.59 -0.71
C SER A 46 5.18 21.84 -0.61
N ALA A 47 4.11 22.54 -0.96
CA ALA A 47 2.81 21.90 -0.99
C ALA A 47 2.80 20.73 -1.97
N THR A 48 3.53 20.89 -3.07
CA THR A 48 3.60 19.82 -4.07
C THR A 48 4.29 18.57 -3.51
N GLU A 49 5.39 18.76 -2.81
CA GLU A 49 6.09 17.63 -2.22
C GLU A 49 5.25 16.95 -1.17
N SER A 50 4.53 17.72 -0.37
CA SER A 50 3.65 17.15 0.63
C SER A 50 2.57 16.30 -0.01
N ALA A 51 1.99 16.78 -1.10
CA ALA A 51 0.96 16.02 -1.79
C ALA A 51 1.52 14.72 -2.35
N PHE A 52 2.75 14.78 -2.88
CA PHE A 52 3.40 13.59 -3.40
C PHE A 52 3.61 12.53 -2.33
N LEU A 53 4.10 12.96 -1.18
CA LEU A 53 4.33 12.05 -0.07
C LEU A 53 3.03 11.48 0.47
N GLU A 54 2.00 12.29 0.52
CA GLU A 54 0.71 11.81 0.94
C GLU A 54 0.18 10.75 0.00
N GLY A 55 0.40 10.93 -1.30
CA GLY A 55 -0.01 9.94 -2.27
C GLY A 55 0.70 8.61 -2.06
N GLN A 56 1.99 8.65 -1.80
CA GLN A 56 2.75 7.43 -1.54
C GLN A 56 2.24 6.73 -0.30
N ARG A 57 1.98 7.50 0.74
CA ARG A 57 1.48 6.92 1.98
C ARG A 57 0.10 6.33 1.80
N ALA A 58 -0.72 6.99 1.00
CA ALA A 58 -2.07 6.50 0.76
C ALA A 58 -2.04 5.13 0.09
N VAL A 59 -1.12 4.91 -0.84
CA VAL A 59 -1.02 3.63 -1.51
C VAL A 59 -0.62 2.54 -0.52
N LEU A 60 0.34 2.83 0.34
CA LEU A 60 0.75 1.85 1.36
C LEU A 60 -0.41 1.50 2.27
N ILE A 61 -1.15 2.51 2.70
CA ILE A 61 -2.29 2.28 3.57
C ILE A 61 -3.32 1.43 2.86
N PHE A 62 -3.55 1.70 1.59
CA PHE A 62 -4.49 0.91 0.81
C PHE A 62 -4.09 -0.56 0.78
N ILE A 63 -2.79 -0.83 0.51
CA ILE A 63 -2.31 -2.20 0.46
C ILE A 63 -2.51 -2.89 1.81
N LYS A 64 -2.15 -2.22 2.88
CA LYS A 64 -2.29 -2.80 4.20
C LYS A 64 -3.74 -3.05 4.57
N ASN A 65 -4.63 -2.15 4.15
CA ASN A 65 -6.05 -2.36 4.39
C ASN A 65 -6.58 -3.56 3.65
N MET A 66 -6.11 -3.77 2.42
CA MET A 66 -6.54 -4.94 1.66
C MET A 66 -6.10 -6.23 2.33
N ILE A 67 -4.85 -6.25 2.82
CA ILE A 67 -4.33 -7.43 3.49
C ILE A 67 -5.14 -7.73 4.75
N ASN A 68 -5.58 -6.71 5.43
CA ASN A 68 -6.24 -6.88 6.72
C ASN A 68 -7.74 -6.98 6.63
N LYS A 69 -8.30 -6.88 5.45
CA LYS A 69 -9.75 -6.98 5.32
C LYS A 69 -10.23 -8.37 5.69
N LYS A 70 -11.37 -8.38 6.30
CA LYS A 70 -12.08 -9.64 6.54
C LYS A 70 -13.02 -9.90 5.38
N GLU A 71 -13.07 -11.11 4.97
CA GLU A 71 -13.96 -11.49 3.87
C GLU A 71 -15.22 -12.08 4.36
#